data_365239d056b8036492b4de3fab617be1
#
_entry.id   365239d056b8036492b4de3fab617be1
#
_cell.length_a   1.000
_cell.length_b   1.000
_cell.length_c   1.000
_cell.angle_alpha   90.00
_cell.angle_beta   90.00
_cell.angle_gamma   90.00
#
_symmetry.space_group_name_H-M   'P 1'
#
loop_
_entity.id
_entity.type
_entity.pdbx_description
1 polymer ?
#
loop_
_entity_poly.entity_id
_entity_poly.type
_entity_poly.pdbx_seq_one_letter_code
_entity_poly.pdbx_strand_id
1 'polypeptide(L)'
;MEVTRRIAKVCIFSTTIFKCYVSAISIKVNSTSNLTLDVAGEINIDAGGGNITILDDGTGIAYLANSASNFVIQSAVSDKDLLFKGNDGGSTITALTLDMSAAGAATFNNDVTAFSDERLKSNITTIPDALSKVSEMRGVHYVRNETGKDSSGVIAQELQKIAPELVLTADDEMGTLSVNYGNITGYLIEAIKELKAEIEELKAR
;
A
#
# COMPACT_ATOMS: atom_id res chain seq x y z
N MET A 1 2.57 -25.55 -46.99
CA MET A 1 2.48 -26.91 -46.36
C MET A 1 3.25 -26.83 -45.04
N GLU A 2 2.52 -26.50 -43.99
CA GLU A 2 3.07 -26.19 -42.67
C GLU A 2 3.18 -27.50 -41.89
N VAL A 3 4.42 -27.91 -41.58
CA VAL A 3 4.68 -29.13 -40.83
C VAL A 3 4.56 -28.82 -39.35
N THR A 4 3.37 -28.98 -38.79
CA THR A 4 3.15 -28.97 -37.34
C THR A 4 3.80 -30.21 -36.73
N ARG A 5 5.02 -30.10 -36.24
CA ARG A 5 5.63 -31.16 -35.42
C ARG A 5 4.90 -31.22 -34.07
N ARG A 6 3.93 -32.12 -33.97
CA ARG A 6 3.40 -32.59 -32.68
C ARG A 6 4.49 -33.37 -31.96
N ILE A 7 5.18 -32.74 -31.02
CA ILE A 7 5.97 -33.47 -30.03
C ILE A 7 5.01 -33.85 -28.90
N ALA A 8 4.28 -34.95 -29.07
CA ALA A 8 3.65 -35.63 -27.96
C ALA A 8 4.74 -36.38 -27.18
N LYS A 9 5.41 -35.75 -26.25
CA LYS A 9 6.15 -36.48 -25.22
C LYS A 9 5.15 -36.87 -24.14
N VAL A 10 4.75 -38.14 -24.17
CA VAL A 10 4.08 -38.82 -23.07
C VAL A 10 4.99 -38.76 -21.86
N CYS A 11 4.54 -38.09 -20.82
CA CYS A 11 5.22 -38.08 -19.53
C CYS A 11 4.88 -39.38 -18.82
N ILE A 12 5.84 -40.33 -18.78
CA ILE A 12 5.73 -41.58 -18.02
C ILE A 12 6.01 -41.27 -16.55
N PHE A 13 5.08 -41.67 -15.68
CA PHE A 13 5.22 -41.59 -14.25
C PHE A 13 6.40 -42.42 -13.75
N SER A 14 7.40 -41.77 -13.23
CA SER A 14 8.40 -42.32 -12.34
C SER A 14 8.51 -41.44 -11.12
N THR A 15 8.64 -42.03 -9.96
CA THR A 15 8.53 -41.45 -8.62
C THR A 15 9.61 -40.42 -8.24
N THR A 16 10.38 -39.90 -9.18
CA THR A 16 11.47 -38.99 -8.89
C THR A 16 11.62 -37.94 -10.00
N ILE A 17 11.23 -36.70 -9.70
CA ILE A 17 11.56 -35.44 -10.39
C ILE A 17 11.23 -35.40 -11.90
N PHE A 18 10.10 -34.76 -12.22
CA PHE A 18 9.81 -34.29 -13.57
C PHE A 18 10.60 -32.99 -13.84
N LYS A 19 11.77 -33.08 -14.46
CA LYS A 19 12.49 -31.96 -15.05
C LYS A 19 12.25 -31.92 -16.55
N CYS A 20 11.35 -31.04 -17.01
CA CYS A 20 11.24 -30.75 -18.43
C CYS A 20 12.19 -29.58 -18.74
N TYR A 21 13.38 -29.85 -19.25
CA TYR A 21 14.25 -28.80 -19.79
C TYR A 21 13.80 -28.51 -21.22
N VAL A 22 13.13 -27.39 -21.40
CA VAL A 22 12.75 -26.87 -22.72
C VAL A 22 13.48 -25.57 -22.95
N SER A 23 14.62 -25.61 -23.64
CA SER A 23 15.27 -24.40 -24.12
C SER A 23 14.48 -23.85 -25.31
N ALA A 24 14.01 -22.62 -25.23
CA ALA A 24 13.37 -21.85 -26.30
C ALA A 24 11.99 -22.36 -26.81
N ILE A 25 11.16 -22.99 -25.97
CA ILE A 25 9.78 -23.35 -26.32
C ILE A 25 8.80 -22.72 -25.33
N SER A 26 7.78 -22.04 -25.86
CA SER A 26 6.61 -21.63 -25.09
C SER A 26 5.72 -22.85 -24.80
N ILE A 27 5.46 -23.13 -23.52
CA ILE A 27 4.46 -24.15 -23.14
C ILE A 27 3.13 -23.40 -22.97
N LYS A 28 2.17 -23.66 -23.84
CA LYS A 28 0.82 -23.16 -23.76
C LYS A 28 -0.14 -24.28 -23.42
N VAL A 29 -0.80 -24.18 -22.26
CA VAL A 29 -1.88 -25.10 -21.90
C VAL A 29 -3.18 -24.46 -22.36
N ASN A 30 -3.80 -25.02 -23.40
CA ASN A 30 -5.12 -24.60 -23.88
C ASN A 30 -6.16 -25.56 -23.29
N SER A 31 -7.05 -25.02 -22.47
CA SER A 31 -8.18 -25.77 -21.91
C SER A 31 -9.48 -25.05 -22.25
N THR A 32 -10.51 -25.79 -22.57
CA THR A 32 -11.88 -25.28 -22.74
C THR A 32 -12.63 -25.20 -21.41
N SER A 33 -11.96 -25.60 -20.31
CA SER A 33 -12.46 -25.54 -18.94
C SER A 33 -11.34 -25.02 -18.01
N ASN A 34 -11.49 -25.15 -16.71
CA ASN A 34 -10.51 -24.70 -15.73
C ASN A 34 -9.20 -25.49 -15.80
N LEU A 35 -8.10 -24.83 -15.58
CA LEU A 35 -6.84 -25.45 -15.20
C LEU A 35 -6.74 -25.43 -13.67
N THR A 36 -6.71 -26.62 -13.06
CA THR A 36 -6.49 -26.77 -11.62
C THR A 36 -5.09 -27.31 -11.37
N LEU A 37 -4.34 -26.67 -10.49
CA LEU A 37 -3.06 -27.13 -9.96
C LEU A 37 -3.32 -27.57 -8.51
N ASP A 38 -3.46 -28.89 -8.31
CA ASP A 38 -3.65 -29.50 -6.99
C ASP A 38 -2.32 -30.13 -6.58
N VAL A 39 -1.65 -29.53 -5.62
CA VAL A 39 -0.30 -29.88 -5.19
C VAL A 39 -0.28 -30.03 -3.67
N ALA A 40 0.17 -31.18 -3.17
CA ALA A 40 0.31 -31.43 -1.73
C ALA A 40 1.43 -30.61 -1.06
N GLY A 41 2.35 -30.07 -1.84
CA GLY A 41 3.44 -29.21 -1.39
C GLY A 41 3.26 -27.76 -1.85
N GLU A 42 4.36 -27.09 -2.17
CA GLU A 42 4.39 -25.70 -2.64
C GLU A 42 4.30 -25.62 -4.17
N ILE A 43 3.73 -24.53 -4.67
CA ILE A 43 3.80 -24.14 -6.07
C ILE A 43 4.80 -22.98 -6.18
N ASN A 44 5.96 -23.24 -6.77
CA ASN A 44 6.97 -22.24 -7.05
C ASN A 44 6.82 -21.76 -8.50
N ILE A 45 6.55 -20.45 -8.69
CA ILE A 45 6.47 -19.82 -9.99
C ILE A 45 7.68 -18.89 -10.11
N ASP A 46 8.67 -19.31 -10.91
CA ASP A 46 9.89 -18.56 -11.16
C ASP A 46 9.87 -18.00 -12.59
N ALA A 47 9.75 -16.67 -12.67
CA ALA A 47 9.77 -15.92 -13.91
C ALA A 47 11.11 -15.19 -14.05
N GLY A 48 12.08 -15.79 -14.76
CA GLY A 48 13.41 -15.20 -14.98
C GLY A 48 13.40 -13.81 -15.62
N GLY A 49 12.29 -13.39 -16.24
CA GLY A 49 12.05 -12.02 -16.71
C GLY A 49 11.52 -11.05 -15.64
N GLY A 50 11.34 -11.52 -14.41
CA GLY A 50 10.92 -10.70 -13.28
C GLY A 50 9.41 -10.51 -13.10
N ASN A 51 8.56 -10.85 -14.10
CA ASN A 51 7.12 -10.63 -14.05
C ASN A 51 6.31 -11.91 -14.27
N ILE A 52 5.27 -12.09 -13.46
CA ILE A 52 4.15 -12.99 -13.72
C ILE A 52 2.98 -12.11 -14.16
N THR A 53 2.55 -12.25 -15.42
CA THR A 53 1.47 -11.42 -15.99
C THR A 53 0.13 -12.12 -15.84
N ILE A 54 -0.86 -11.42 -15.35
CA ILE A 54 -2.26 -11.84 -15.36
C ILE A 54 -2.92 -11.24 -16.61
N LEU A 55 -3.52 -12.11 -17.44
CA LEU A 55 -4.19 -11.70 -18.66
C LEU A 55 -5.68 -12.03 -18.58
N ASP A 56 -6.48 -11.17 -19.20
CA ASP A 56 -7.88 -11.39 -19.50
C ASP A 56 -8.06 -11.23 -21.01
N ASP A 57 -8.50 -12.30 -21.69
CA ASP A 57 -8.66 -12.39 -23.14
C ASP A 57 -7.45 -11.85 -23.93
N GLY A 58 -6.23 -12.22 -23.48
CA GLY A 58 -4.96 -11.82 -24.11
C GLY A 58 -4.46 -10.43 -23.71
N THR A 59 -5.24 -9.66 -22.98
CA THR A 59 -4.86 -8.34 -22.48
C THR A 59 -4.26 -8.44 -21.09
N GLY A 60 -3.05 -7.89 -20.88
CA GLY A 60 -2.42 -7.83 -19.55
C GLY A 60 -3.17 -6.87 -18.63
N ILE A 61 -3.71 -7.38 -17.53
CA ILE A 61 -4.47 -6.58 -16.55
C ILE A 61 -3.70 -6.32 -15.26
N ALA A 62 -2.77 -7.20 -14.90
CA ALA A 62 -1.97 -7.04 -13.69
C ALA A 62 -0.61 -7.75 -13.78
N TYR A 63 0.32 -7.33 -12.93
CA TYR A 63 1.62 -7.99 -12.73
C TYR A 63 1.84 -8.32 -11.25
N LEU A 64 2.44 -9.51 -11.03
CA LEU A 64 3.23 -9.78 -9.83
C LEU A 64 4.69 -9.71 -10.27
N ALA A 65 5.45 -8.77 -9.73
CA ALA A 65 6.75 -8.42 -10.27
C ALA A 65 7.83 -8.29 -9.20
N ASN A 66 9.09 -8.36 -9.63
CA ASN A 66 10.25 -7.99 -8.83
C ASN A 66 10.79 -6.65 -9.33
N SER A 67 10.95 -5.67 -8.44
CA SER A 67 11.62 -4.42 -8.72
C SER A 67 12.65 -4.13 -7.62
N ALA A 68 13.93 -4.22 -7.95
CA ALA A 68 15.03 -4.02 -6.99
C ALA A 68 14.83 -4.80 -5.67
N SER A 69 14.45 -6.08 -5.77
CA SER A 69 14.12 -7.00 -4.67
C SER A 69 12.81 -6.70 -3.93
N ASN A 70 12.05 -5.69 -4.35
CA ASN A 70 10.70 -5.47 -3.85
C ASN A 70 9.70 -6.38 -4.57
N PHE A 71 8.76 -6.96 -3.82
CA PHE A 71 7.60 -7.61 -4.40
C PHE A 71 6.56 -6.56 -4.79
N VAL A 72 6.21 -6.50 -6.08
CA VAL A 72 5.30 -5.51 -6.65
C VAL A 72 4.00 -6.17 -7.08
N ILE A 73 2.87 -5.59 -6.70
CA ILE A 73 1.54 -5.86 -7.24
C ILE A 73 1.11 -4.63 -8.02
N GLN A 74 0.92 -4.77 -9.32
CA GLN A 74 0.67 -3.63 -10.21
C GLN A 74 -0.57 -3.83 -11.07
N SER A 75 -1.47 -2.81 -11.13
CA SER A 75 -2.45 -2.70 -12.20
C SER A 75 -1.73 -2.34 -13.51
N ALA A 76 -2.00 -3.09 -14.58
CA ALA A 76 -1.33 -2.90 -15.87
C ALA A 76 -2.10 -1.98 -16.81
N VAL A 77 -3.38 -1.72 -16.52
CA VAL A 77 -4.26 -0.88 -17.36
C VAL A 77 -4.31 0.53 -16.81
N SER A 78 -4.09 1.54 -17.66
CA SER A 78 -4.12 2.94 -17.28
C SER A 78 -5.43 3.30 -16.58
N ASP A 79 -5.33 4.06 -15.50
CA ASP A 79 -6.44 4.58 -14.71
C ASP A 79 -7.39 3.50 -14.12
N LYS A 80 -6.87 2.25 -14.00
CA LYS A 80 -7.60 1.15 -13.35
C LYS A 80 -6.99 0.82 -11.99
N ASP A 81 -7.87 0.72 -11.02
CA ASP A 81 -7.55 0.63 -9.60
C ASP A 81 -7.09 -0.76 -9.18
N LEU A 82 -6.37 -0.81 -8.07
CA LEU A 82 -6.22 -2.02 -7.27
C LEU A 82 -7.31 -2.07 -6.22
N LEU A 83 -8.12 -3.13 -6.27
CA LEU A 83 -9.25 -3.34 -5.37
C LEU A 83 -9.01 -4.55 -4.48
N PHE A 84 -9.02 -4.35 -3.16
CA PHE A 84 -9.01 -5.44 -2.20
C PHE A 84 -10.46 -5.72 -1.77
N LYS A 85 -10.97 -6.88 -2.15
CA LYS A 85 -12.36 -7.28 -1.91
C LYS A 85 -12.41 -8.50 -1.00
N GLY A 86 -13.50 -8.59 -0.23
CA GLY A 86 -13.80 -9.72 0.63
C GLY A 86 -15.29 -10.06 0.63
N ASN A 87 -15.63 -11.15 1.31
CA ASN A 87 -17.01 -11.55 1.55
C ASN A 87 -17.37 -11.21 2.99
N ASP A 88 -18.38 -10.37 3.16
CA ASP A 88 -18.94 -10.01 4.46
C ASP A 88 -20.39 -10.48 4.53
N GLY A 89 -20.65 -11.52 5.33
CA GLY A 89 -21.98 -12.09 5.52
C GLY A 89 -22.64 -12.61 4.22
N GLY A 90 -21.86 -13.07 3.24
CA GLY A 90 -22.37 -13.53 1.93
C GLY A 90 -22.37 -12.46 0.84
N SER A 91 -22.06 -11.21 1.16
CA SER A 91 -21.99 -10.10 0.20
C SER A 91 -20.54 -9.71 -0.10
N THR A 92 -20.21 -9.49 -1.38
CA THR A 92 -18.90 -8.99 -1.77
C THR A 92 -18.79 -7.51 -1.44
N ILE A 93 -17.79 -7.14 -0.62
CA ILE A 93 -17.45 -5.75 -0.33
C ILE A 93 -16.07 -5.39 -0.88
N THR A 94 -15.82 -4.12 -1.15
CA THR A 94 -14.47 -3.59 -1.40
C THR A 94 -13.96 -2.99 -0.09
N ALA A 95 -12.93 -3.59 0.49
CA ALA A 95 -12.35 -3.14 1.76
C ALA A 95 -11.36 -1.99 1.58
N LEU A 96 -10.58 -2.01 0.47
CA LEU A 96 -9.59 -0.97 0.13
C LEU A 96 -9.59 -0.77 -1.37
N THR A 97 -9.60 0.50 -1.78
CA THR A 97 -9.34 0.94 -3.15
C THR A 97 -8.05 1.74 -3.18
N LEU A 98 -7.15 1.42 -4.12
CA LEU A 98 -6.04 2.28 -4.52
C LEU A 98 -6.37 2.85 -5.89
N ASP A 99 -6.77 4.13 -5.94
CA ASP A 99 -7.24 4.83 -7.15
C ASP A 99 -6.04 5.35 -7.95
N MET A 100 -5.74 4.67 -9.07
CA MET A 100 -4.60 5.05 -9.92
C MET A 100 -4.87 6.31 -10.72
N SER A 101 -6.15 6.64 -11.01
CA SER A 101 -6.52 7.89 -11.68
C SER A 101 -6.39 9.12 -10.77
N ALA A 102 -6.35 8.90 -9.46
CA ALA A 102 -6.16 9.91 -8.42
C ALA A 102 -4.77 9.85 -7.76
N ALA A 103 -3.74 9.54 -8.54
CA ALA A 103 -2.35 9.46 -8.09
C ALA A 103 -2.12 8.45 -6.93
N GLY A 104 -2.85 7.34 -6.93
CA GLY A 104 -2.73 6.29 -5.92
C GLY A 104 -3.41 6.62 -4.59
N ALA A 105 -4.43 7.48 -4.60
CA ALA A 105 -5.22 7.76 -3.40
C ALA A 105 -5.82 6.48 -2.82
N ALA A 106 -5.69 6.28 -1.50
CA ALA A 106 -6.22 5.13 -0.79
C ALA A 106 -7.54 5.47 -0.10
N THR A 107 -8.57 4.65 -0.34
CA THR A 107 -9.86 4.73 0.34
C THR A 107 -10.18 3.42 1.01
N PHE A 108 -10.36 3.45 2.32
CA PHE A 108 -10.81 2.32 3.12
C PHE A 108 -12.33 2.39 3.30
N ASN A 109 -13.00 1.24 3.26
CA ASN A 109 -14.45 1.15 3.43
C ASN A 109 -14.91 1.46 4.86
N ASN A 110 -14.00 1.34 5.83
CA ASN A 110 -14.26 1.57 7.26
C ASN A 110 -13.03 2.18 7.92
N ASP A 111 -13.02 2.23 9.24
CA ASP A 111 -11.97 2.83 10.07
C ASP A 111 -10.59 2.25 9.78
N VAL A 112 -9.58 3.13 9.86
CA VAL A 112 -8.17 2.75 9.86
C VAL A 112 -7.65 2.83 11.29
N THR A 113 -7.35 1.68 11.89
CA THR A 113 -6.84 1.59 13.26
C THR A 113 -5.35 1.26 13.27
N ALA A 114 -4.62 1.88 14.18
CA ALA A 114 -3.22 1.56 14.45
C ALA A 114 -3.05 1.06 15.89
N PHE A 115 -2.14 0.10 16.10
CA PHE A 115 -1.81 -0.35 17.44
C PHE A 115 -1.24 0.80 18.27
N SER A 116 -1.77 0.96 19.51
CA SER A 116 -1.34 1.98 20.46
C SER A 116 -1.19 1.43 21.88
N ASP A 117 -0.99 0.12 22.01
CA ASP A 117 -0.82 -0.58 23.27
C ASP A 117 0.43 -0.07 24.01
N GLU A 118 0.32 0.15 25.32
CA GLU A 118 1.41 0.60 26.18
C GLU A 118 2.63 -0.33 26.11
N ARG A 119 2.39 -1.65 26.00
CA ARG A 119 3.44 -2.68 25.91
C ARG A 119 4.35 -2.56 24.67
N LEU A 120 3.91 -1.82 23.67
CA LEU A 120 4.67 -1.54 22.43
C LEU A 120 5.47 -0.24 22.52
N LYS A 121 5.48 0.43 23.68
CA LYS A 121 6.07 1.74 23.88
C LYS A 121 7.05 1.74 25.06
N SER A 122 8.05 2.62 24.99
CA SER A 122 9.00 2.86 26.07
C SER A 122 9.18 4.36 26.27
N ASN A 123 9.70 4.74 27.44
CA ASN A 123 9.99 6.16 27.76
C ASN A 123 8.78 7.08 27.57
N ILE A 124 7.60 6.61 28.01
CA ILE A 124 6.34 7.34 27.88
C ILE A 124 6.39 8.57 28.77
N THR A 125 6.28 9.75 28.16
CA THR A 125 6.22 11.05 28.83
C THR A 125 5.10 11.90 28.24
N THR A 126 4.54 12.81 29.03
CA THR A 126 3.60 13.82 28.52
C THR A 126 4.33 14.77 27.57
N ILE A 127 3.65 15.18 26.50
CA ILE A 127 4.21 16.14 25.54
C ILE A 127 4.29 17.51 26.23
N PRO A 128 5.50 18.09 26.40
CA PRO A 128 5.65 19.40 27.03
C PRO A 128 5.44 20.53 26.02
N ASP A 129 5.01 21.70 26.52
CA ASP A 129 4.85 22.95 25.77
C ASP A 129 3.94 22.77 24.53
N ALA A 130 2.90 21.96 24.69
CA ALA A 130 2.05 21.54 23.59
C ALA A 130 1.25 22.73 23.01
N LEU A 131 0.76 23.63 23.84
CA LEU A 131 0.02 24.83 23.42
C LEU A 131 0.90 25.76 22.57
N SER A 132 2.14 26.01 23.00
CA SER A 132 3.11 26.79 22.24
C SER A 132 3.36 26.17 20.87
N LYS A 133 3.69 24.87 20.83
CA LYS A 133 3.98 24.15 19.58
C LYS A 133 2.78 24.15 18.63
N VAL A 134 1.57 23.89 19.12
CA VAL A 134 0.35 23.91 18.30
C VAL A 134 0.07 25.32 17.77
N SER A 135 0.34 26.37 18.56
CA SER A 135 0.19 27.75 18.13
C SER A 135 1.16 28.16 17.00
N GLU A 136 2.31 27.50 16.90
CA GLU A 136 3.27 27.69 15.81
C GLU A 136 2.91 26.89 14.55
N MET A 137 2.07 25.85 14.67
CA MET A 137 1.63 25.06 13.52
C MET A 137 0.67 25.86 12.66
N ARG A 138 0.85 25.78 11.35
CA ARG A 138 0.00 26.47 10.37
C ARG A 138 -0.86 25.51 9.58
N GLY A 139 -2.19 25.65 9.72
CA GLY A 139 -3.15 25.02 8.82
C GLY A 139 -3.24 25.79 7.49
N VAL A 140 -3.28 25.10 6.37
CA VAL A 140 -3.31 25.70 5.03
C VAL A 140 -4.34 25.05 4.14
N HIS A 141 -4.89 25.84 3.21
CA HIS A 141 -5.53 25.31 1.99
C HIS A 141 -4.50 25.26 0.87
N TYR A 142 -4.59 24.23 0.03
CA TYR A 142 -3.69 24.06 -1.11
C TYR A 142 -4.37 23.31 -2.24
N VAL A 143 -3.80 23.36 -3.43
CA VAL A 143 -4.18 22.53 -4.56
C VAL A 143 -3.13 21.41 -4.71
N ARG A 144 -3.56 20.19 -4.82
CA ARG A 144 -2.65 19.07 -5.11
C ARG A 144 -2.21 19.14 -6.56
N ASN A 145 -0.89 19.21 -6.78
CA ASN A 145 -0.31 19.32 -8.13
C ASN A 145 -0.67 18.14 -9.03
N GLU A 146 -0.68 16.92 -8.48
CA GLU A 146 -0.93 15.67 -9.24
C GLU A 146 -2.37 15.56 -9.73
N THR A 147 -3.33 16.11 -8.99
CA THR A 147 -4.76 15.93 -9.27
C THR A 147 -5.50 17.22 -9.60
N GLY A 148 -4.90 18.38 -9.33
CA GLY A 148 -5.56 19.68 -9.44
C GLY A 148 -6.70 19.90 -8.45
N LYS A 149 -6.85 19.07 -7.41
CA LYS A 149 -7.93 19.13 -6.43
C LYS A 149 -7.57 20.00 -5.23
N ASP A 150 -8.54 20.78 -4.76
CA ASP A 150 -8.44 21.50 -3.50
C ASP A 150 -8.32 20.56 -2.31
N SER A 151 -7.49 20.92 -1.35
CA SER A 151 -7.26 20.17 -0.11
C SER A 151 -6.87 21.11 1.03
N SER A 152 -6.73 20.56 2.22
CA SER A 152 -6.25 21.28 3.40
C SER A 152 -5.39 20.39 4.27
N GLY A 153 -4.53 21.00 5.08
CA GLY A 153 -3.63 20.28 5.97
C GLY A 153 -2.52 21.17 6.47
N VAL A 154 -1.35 20.59 6.72
CA VAL A 154 -0.14 21.29 7.15
C VAL A 154 0.98 21.10 6.12
N ILE A 155 2.00 21.94 6.17
CA ILE A 155 3.22 21.80 5.36
C ILE A 155 4.25 21.02 6.16
N ALA A 156 4.68 19.86 5.64
CA ALA A 156 5.59 18.95 6.34
C ALA A 156 6.92 19.64 6.74
N GLN A 157 7.49 20.47 5.88
CA GLN A 157 8.73 21.23 6.15
C GLN A 157 8.58 22.25 7.28
N GLU A 158 7.39 22.82 7.49
CA GLU A 158 7.10 23.72 8.60
C GLU A 158 6.93 22.90 9.90
N LEU A 159 6.12 21.83 9.82
CA LEU A 159 5.88 20.96 10.95
C LEU A 159 7.15 20.27 11.47
N GLN A 160 8.07 19.88 10.57
CA GLN A 160 9.35 19.26 10.94
C GLN A 160 10.23 20.12 11.86
N LYS A 161 10.09 21.44 11.78
CA LYS A 161 10.84 22.38 12.64
C LYS A 161 10.26 22.47 14.05
N ILE A 162 8.98 22.17 14.21
CA ILE A 162 8.22 22.30 15.47
C ILE A 162 8.18 20.95 16.18
N ALA A 163 7.87 19.89 15.45
CA ALA A 163 7.67 18.52 15.94
C ALA A 163 8.17 17.51 14.90
N PRO A 164 9.49 17.29 14.82
CA PRO A 164 10.11 16.44 13.78
C PRO A 164 9.61 14.99 13.80
N GLU A 165 9.19 14.48 14.95
CA GLU A 165 8.65 13.14 15.12
C GLU A 165 7.28 12.92 14.44
N LEU A 166 6.62 13.98 14.03
CA LEU A 166 5.39 13.93 13.25
C LEU A 166 5.64 13.80 11.74
N VAL A 167 6.91 13.88 11.30
CA VAL A 167 7.26 13.93 9.88
C VAL A 167 8.17 12.75 9.54
N LEU A 168 7.82 12.07 8.46
CA LEU A 168 8.62 10.98 7.90
C LEU A 168 9.24 11.44 6.59
N THR A 169 10.51 11.07 6.36
CA THR A 169 11.22 11.29 5.11
C THR A 169 11.23 9.99 4.31
N ALA A 170 10.75 10.02 3.08
CA ALA A 170 10.81 8.87 2.18
C ALA A 170 12.25 8.62 1.72
N ASP A 171 12.55 7.35 1.43
CA ASP A 171 13.82 6.93 0.82
C ASP A 171 13.69 7.02 -0.72
N ASP A 172 13.45 8.25 -1.21
CA ASP A 172 13.41 8.59 -2.62
C ASP A 172 14.46 9.67 -2.94
N GLU A 173 14.71 9.92 -4.22
CA GLU A 173 15.73 10.91 -4.65
C GLU A 173 15.47 12.33 -4.14
N MET A 174 14.20 12.67 -3.88
CA MET A 174 13.78 14.00 -3.42
C MET A 174 13.73 14.11 -1.88
N GLY A 175 13.79 12.99 -1.15
CA GLY A 175 13.54 12.97 0.29
C GLY A 175 12.14 13.49 0.62
N THR A 176 11.12 13.02 -0.11
CA THR A 176 9.74 13.49 0.03
C THR A 176 9.25 13.35 1.46
N LEU A 177 8.71 14.43 2.01
CA LEU A 177 8.21 14.45 3.39
C LEU A 177 6.72 14.09 3.45
N SER A 178 6.36 13.32 4.48
CA SER A 178 4.98 12.98 4.80
C SER A 178 4.67 13.26 6.28
N VAL A 179 3.40 13.48 6.58
CA VAL A 179 2.93 13.82 7.93
C VAL A 179 2.12 12.68 8.51
N ASN A 180 2.44 12.28 9.73
CA ASN A 180 1.63 11.36 10.53
C ASN A 180 0.50 12.13 11.21
N TYR A 181 -0.56 12.41 10.46
CA TYR A 181 -1.70 13.21 10.92
C TYR A 181 -2.35 12.66 12.19
N GLY A 182 -2.42 11.35 12.35
CA GLY A 182 -3.01 10.73 13.54
C GLY A 182 -2.28 11.10 14.84
N ASN A 183 -0.96 11.27 14.77
CA ASN A 183 -0.13 11.58 15.93
C ASN A 183 -0.24 13.05 16.39
N ILE A 184 -0.72 13.96 15.53
CA ILE A 184 -1.03 15.36 15.91
C ILE A 184 -2.05 15.40 17.05
N THR A 185 -2.93 14.39 17.14
CA THR A 185 -3.95 14.30 18.19
C THR A 185 -3.34 14.37 19.59
N GLY A 186 -2.17 13.77 19.84
CA GLY A 186 -1.49 13.85 21.14
C GLY A 186 -1.12 15.28 21.51
N TYR A 187 -0.62 16.06 20.55
CA TYR A 187 -0.31 17.48 20.74
C TYR A 187 -1.57 18.31 21.03
N LEU A 188 -2.64 18.06 20.27
CA LEU A 188 -3.91 18.78 20.47
C LEU A 188 -4.52 18.49 21.85
N ILE A 189 -4.44 17.26 22.34
CA ILE A 189 -4.94 16.89 23.66
C ILE A 189 -4.21 17.67 24.75
N GLU A 190 -2.87 17.69 24.73
CA GLU A 190 -2.10 18.39 25.76
C GLU A 190 -2.20 19.91 25.63
N ALA A 191 -2.23 20.47 24.41
CA ALA A 191 -2.45 21.89 24.18
C ALA A 191 -3.81 22.38 24.74
N ILE A 192 -4.88 21.58 24.58
CA ILE A 192 -6.20 21.90 25.17
C ILE A 192 -6.13 21.91 26.70
N LYS A 193 -5.39 20.98 27.32
CA LYS A 193 -5.24 20.95 28.78
C LYS A 193 -4.45 22.13 29.31
N GLU A 194 -3.36 22.52 28.64
CA GLU A 194 -2.57 23.70 28.97
C GLU A 194 -3.42 24.96 28.84
N LEU A 195 -4.14 25.15 27.73
CA LEU A 195 -5.04 26.29 27.50
C LEU A 195 -6.15 26.35 28.58
N LYS A 196 -6.73 25.19 28.96
CA LYS A 196 -7.73 25.14 30.03
C LYS A 196 -7.15 25.67 31.37
N ALA A 197 -5.92 25.24 31.72
CA ALA A 197 -5.28 25.67 32.95
C ALA A 197 -5.03 27.20 32.95
N GLU A 198 -4.58 27.80 31.84
CA GLU A 198 -4.41 29.25 31.71
C GLU A 198 -5.75 30.00 31.87
N ILE A 199 -6.83 29.49 31.28
CA ILE A 199 -8.16 30.11 31.44
C ILE A 199 -8.64 30.06 32.89
N GLU A 200 -8.41 28.95 33.59
CA GLU A 200 -8.79 28.83 35.00
C GLU A 200 -7.98 29.78 35.89
N GLU A 201 -6.69 29.95 35.61
CA GLU A 201 -5.85 30.95 36.30
C GLU A 201 -6.35 32.37 36.07
N LEU A 202 -6.68 32.72 34.83
CA LEU A 202 -7.23 34.07 34.50
C LEU A 202 -8.56 34.34 35.18
N LYS A 203 -9.43 33.34 35.34
CA LYS A 203 -10.71 33.49 36.04
C LYS A 203 -10.57 33.63 37.56
N ALA A 204 -9.47 33.13 38.11
CA ALA A 204 -9.19 33.21 39.55
C ALA A 204 -8.56 34.54 39.99
N ARG A 205 -8.17 35.38 39.04
CA ARG A 205 -7.66 36.77 39.25
C ARG A 205 -8.79 37.76 39.32
#